data_10d84a1dc433124ba28a2edfb908151c
#
_entry.id   10d84a1dc433124ba28a2edfb908151c
#
_cell.length_a   1.000
_cell.length_b   1.000
_cell.length_c   1.000
_cell.angle_alpha   90.00
_cell.angle_beta   90.00
_cell.angle_gamma   90.00
#
_symmetry.space_group_name_H-M   'P 1'
#
loop_
_entity.id
_entity.type
_entity.pdbx_description
1 polymer ?
#
loop_
_entity_poly.entity_id
_entity_poly.type
_entity_poly.pdbx_seq_one_letter_code
_entity_poly.pdbx_strand_id
1 'polypeptide(L)'
;IKASMPMEYELSRYIMGIVEDLTQVTFPEDELGYLAYYINKFCYNEESIKDKVKVVIVTHGKVGIEMSKVVNHILGIECTLGIEIALTDSPSEGIEHVLEELQKIEARKGILVLIDMGSLVILGDEVEKRLGIRCKTVNRVDTLLAMEAGKLATIEGKSLDGIIADLKKNKNYAMINTNKFSYRKNEYGKKNVIITLCLSGVGTALNLKEHIEKQIKEYDTLIEVKPVAFLNN
;
A
#
# COMPACT_ATOMS: atom_id res chain seq x y z
N ILE A 1 36.22 -1.99 8.21
CA ILE A 1 35.09 -2.01 9.14
C ILE A 1 35.45 -1.33 10.46
N LYS A 2 36.49 -1.76 11.17
CA LYS A 2 36.93 -1.16 12.46
C LYS A 2 37.15 0.36 12.38
N ALA A 3 37.73 0.87 11.31
CA ALA A 3 37.98 2.30 11.10
C ALA A 3 36.77 3.08 10.61
N SER A 4 35.82 2.43 9.92
CA SER A 4 34.61 3.05 9.35
C SER A 4 33.39 2.98 10.25
N MET A 5 33.39 2.08 11.24
CA MET A 5 32.28 1.80 12.17
C MET A 5 32.84 1.51 13.58
N PRO A 6 33.54 2.48 14.22
CA PRO A 6 34.26 2.22 15.46
C PRO A 6 33.32 1.91 16.65
N MET A 7 32.17 2.57 16.75
CA MET A 7 31.21 2.32 17.84
C MET A 7 30.57 0.94 17.74
N GLU A 8 30.12 0.59 16.53
CA GLU A 8 29.51 -0.70 16.26
C GLU A 8 30.49 -1.84 16.45
N TYR A 9 31.77 -1.62 16.12
CA TYR A 9 32.83 -2.61 16.32
C TYR A 9 33.12 -2.85 17.82
N GLU A 10 33.15 -1.81 18.65
CA GLU A 10 33.29 -1.95 20.10
C GLU A 10 32.07 -2.61 20.73
N LEU A 11 30.84 -2.26 20.27
CA LEU A 11 29.60 -2.92 20.71
C LEU A 11 29.59 -4.40 20.32
N SER A 12 30.06 -4.73 19.12
CA SER A 12 30.20 -6.12 18.66
C SER A 12 31.15 -6.91 19.55
N ARG A 13 32.28 -6.32 19.92
CA ARG A 13 33.25 -6.94 20.84
C ARG A 13 32.61 -7.22 22.19
N TYR A 14 31.85 -6.27 22.73
CA TYR A 14 31.17 -6.42 24.02
C TYR A 14 30.11 -7.55 23.94
N ILE A 15 29.29 -7.58 22.91
CA ILE A 15 28.26 -8.61 22.69
C ILE A 15 28.93 -9.99 22.53
N MET A 16 29.96 -10.10 21.70
CA MET A 16 30.69 -11.36 21.51
C MET A 16 31.30 -11.88 22.78
N GLY A 17 31.90 -11.00 23.60
CA GLY A 17 32.45 -11.42 24.90
C GLY A 17 31.40 -12.04 25.81
N ILE A 18 30.17 -11.48 25.86
CA ILE A 18 29.04 -12.08 26.61
C ILE A 18 28.69 -13.45 26.05
N VAL A 19 28.62 -13.58 24.73
CA VAL A 19 28.26 -14.86 24.06
C VAL A 19 29.33 -15.91 24.30
N GLU A 20 30.62 -15.55 24.23
CA GLU A 20 31.76 -16.44 24.54
C GLU A 20 31.72 -16.93 25.98
N ASP A 21 31.43 -16.03 26.92
CA ASP A 21 31.31 -16.38 28.34
C ASP A 21 30.16 -17.34 28.61
N LEU A 22 29.02 -17.13 27.95
CA LEU A 22 27.82 -17.96 28.11
C LEU A 22 27.93 -19.32 27.40
N THR A 23 28.56 -19.37 26.23
CA THR A 23 28.59 -20.57 25.38
C THR A 23 29.86 -21.36 25.45
N GLN A 24 30.93 -20.77 26.04
CA GLN A 24 32.30 -21.31 26.05
C GLN A 24 32.85 -21.57 24.63
N VAL A 25 32.34 -20.87 23.61
CA VAL A 25 32.79 -20.92 22.24
C VAL A 25 33.52 -19.63 21.90
N THR A 26 34.74 -19.72 21.38
CA THR A 26 35.51 -18.58 20.90
C THR A 26 35.19 -18.27 19.45
N PHE A 27 34.94 -17.00 19.14
CA PHE A 27 34.65 -16.56 17.78
C PHE A 27 35.86 -15.92 17.11
N PRO A 28 36.05 -16.14 15.79
CA PRO A 28 37.10 -15.45 15.03
C PRO A 28 36.92 -13.92 15.05
N GLU A 29 38.02 -13.15 15.02
CA GLU A 29 37.94 -11.68 15.01
C GLU A 29 37.20 -11.11 13.80
N ASP A 30 37.15 -11.85 12.70
CA ASP A 30 36.38 -11.46 11.48
C ASP A 30 34.90 -11.39 11.73
N GLU A 31 34.34 -12.20 12.64
CA GLU A 31 32.92 -12.19 12.99
C GLU A 31 32.51 -10.87 13.68
N LEU A 32 33.44 -10.20 14.39
CA LEU A 32 33.19 -8.87 14.92
C LEU A 32 32.86 -7.85 13.82
N GLY A 33 33.50 -7.98 12.67
CA GLY A 33 33.24 -7.13 11.53
C GLY A 33 31.84 -7.34 10.94
N TYR A 34 31.41 -8.59 10.83
CA TYR A 34 30.06 -8.89 10.38
C TYR A 34 29.00 -8.39 11.36
N LEU A 35 29.21 -8.64 12.66
CA LEU A 35 28.29 -8.17 13.69
C LEU A 35 28.22 -6.63 13.72
N ALA A 36 29.36 -5.93 13.62
CA ALA A 36 29.41 -4.48 13.52
C ALA A 36 28.63 -3.93 12.32
N TYR A 37 28.77 -4.59 11.17
CA TYR A 37 28.00 -4.26 9.97
C TYR A 37 26.49 -4.43 10.18
N TYR A 38 26.06 -5.54 10.82
CA TYR A 38 24.66 -5.76 11.14
C TYR A 38 24.12 -4.73 12.12
N ILE A 39 24.88 -4.42 13.19
CA ILE A 39 24.50 -3.39 14.16
C ILE A 39 24.33 -2.04 13.47
N ASN A 40 25.31 -1.63 12.66
CA ASN A 40 25.20 -0.37 11.91
C ASN A 40 23.98 -0.36 11.01
N LYS A 41 23.76 -1.44 10.27
CA LYS A 41 22.69 -1.52 9.28
C LYS A 41 21.28 -1.58 9.89
N PHE A 42 21.13 -2.22 11.05
CA PHE A 42 19.82 -2.50 11.63
C PHE A 42 19.48 -1.70 12.88
N CYS A 43 20.47 -1.26 13.66
CA CYS A 43 20.23 -0.53 14.89
C CYS A 43 20.35 1.00 14.76
N TYR A 44 21.21 1.50 13.86
CA TYR A 44 21.43 2.95 13.71
C TYR A 44 20.76 3.58 12.51
N ASN A 45 19.94 2.82 11.78
CA ASN A 45 19.40 3.27 10.51
C ASN A 45 18.00 3.88 10.62
N GLU A 46 17.70 4.61 11.72
CA GLU A 46 16.46 5.41 11.79
C GLU A 46 16.40 6.47 10.68
N GLU A 47 17.53 7.08 10.33
CA GLU A 47 17.56 8.02 9.18
C GLU A 47 17.33 7.32 7.84
N SER A 48 17.78 6.06 7.68
CA SER A 48 17.53 5.31 6.44
C SER A 48 16.08 4.86 6.30
N ILE A 49 15.34 4.70 7.40
CA ILE A 49 13.90 4.39 7.38
C ILE A 49 13.09 5.63 6.96
N LYS A 50 13.54 6.83 7.31
CA LYS A 50 12.88 8.09 6.91
C LYS A 50 13.02 8.38 5.41
N ASP A 51 14.08 7.90 4.78
CA ASP A 51 14.37 8.11 3.36
C ASP A 51 13.95 6.94 2.46
N LYS A 52 12.96 6.14 2.89
CA LYS A 52 12.36 5.03 2.14
C LYS A 52 10.93 5.32 1.76
N VAL A 53 10.46 4.65 0.71
CA VAL A 53 9.04 4.63 0.36
C VAL A 53 8.26 3.96 1.50
N LYS A 54 7.18 4.58 1.94
CA LYS A 54 6.30 3.99 2.96
C LYS A 54 5.27 3.09 2.29
N VAL A 55 5.11 1.88 2.78
CA VAL A 55 4.07 0.96 2.31
C VAL A 55 2.93 0.94 3.32
N VAL A 56 1.75 1.32 2.87
CA VAL A 56 0.55 1.39 3.70
C VAL A 56 -0.52 0.46 3.15
N ILE A 57 -1.07 -0.39 4.00
CA ILE A 57 -2.12 -1.35 3.65
C ILE A 57 -3.44 -0.81 4.18
N VAL A 58 -4.35 -0.42 3.28
CA VAL A 58 -5.66 0.13 3.62
C VAL A 58 -6.73 -0.87 3.24
N THR A 59 -7.50 -1.34 4.22
CA THR A 59 -8.57 -2.31 3.98
C THR A 59 -9.83 -1.95 4.77
N HIS A 60 -10.97 -2.45 4.26
CA HIS A 60 -12.19 -2.45 5.05
C HIS A 60 -12.05 -3.46 6.20
N GLY A 61 -12.30 -2.98 7.43
CA GLY A 61 -12.03 -3.75 8.63
C GLY A 61 -10.53 -3.95 8.91
N LYS A 62 -10.22 -4.71 9.94
CA LYS A 62 -8.87 -4.85 10.51
C LYS A 62 -7.89 -5.72 9.71
N VAL A 63 -8.31 -6.24 8.56
CA VAL A 63 -7.50 -7.18 7.76
C VAL A 63 -6.13 -6.59 7.41
N GLY A 64 -6.08 -5.32 6.98
CA GLY A 64 -4.83 -4.64 6.62
C GLY A 64 -3.88 -4.46 7.81
N ILE A 65 -4.44 -4.18 9.00
CA ILE A 65 -3.65 -4.07 10.24
C ILE A 65 -3.00 -5.41 10.57
N GLU A 66 -3.76 -6.50 10.55
CA GLU A 66 -3.23 -7.82 10.85
C GLU A 66 -2.25 -8.31 9.76
N MET A 67 -2.54 -8.00 8.50
CA MET A 67 -1.63 -8.31 7.39
C MET A 67 -0.29 -7.57 7.55
N SER A 68 -0.30 -6.30 7.93
CA SER A 68 0.90 -5.51 8.21
C SER A 68 1.73 -6.14 9.32
N LYS A 69 1.11 -6.56 10.43
CA LYS A 69 1.79 -7.25 11.53
C LYS A 69 2.47 -8.54 11.07
N VAL A 70 1.77 -9.35 10.25
CA VAL A 70 2.33 -10.59 9.70
C VAL A 70 3.53 -10.30 8.79
N VAL A 71 3.41 -9.32 7.89
CA VAL A 71 4.49 -8.94 6.97
C VAL A 71 5.71 -8.45 7.75
N ASN A 72 5.52 -7.55 8.69
CA ASN A 72 6.60 -6.99 9.52
C ASN A 72 7.29 -8.08 10.35
N HIS A 73 6.49 -9.00 10.92
CA HIS A 73 7.03 -10.14 11.67
C HIS A 73 7.90 -11.08 10.81
N ILE A 74 7.39 -11.44 9.61
CA ILE A 74 8.12 -12.35 8.69
C ILE A 74 9.40 -11.69 8.18
N LEU A 75 9.36 -10.40 7.84
CA LEU A 75 10.52 -9.67 7.35
C LEU A 75 11.47 -9.22 8.46
N GLY A 76 11.06 -9.29 9.72
CA GLY A 76 11.84 -8.87 10.88
C GLY A 76 12.07 -7.36 10.97
N ILE A 77 11.27 -6.56 10.27
CA ILE A 77 11.38 -5.09 10.22
C ILE A 77 10.00 -4.44 10.06
N GLU A 78 9.82 -3.26 10.64
CA GLU A 78 8.63 -2.42 10.50
C GLU A 78 8.64 -1.69 9.14
N CYS A 79 8.24 -2.39 8.07
CA CYS A 79 8.28 -1.88 6.71
C CYS A 79 6.89 -1.57 6.13
N THR A 80 5.83 -2.03 6.78
CA THR A 80 4.44 -1.77 6.38
C THR A 80 3.61 -1.23 7.54
N LEU A 81 2.60 -0.42 7.23
CA LEU A 81 1.60 0.08 8.16
C LEU A 81 0.20 -0.31 7.69
N GLY A 82 -0.63 -0.84 8.57
CA GLY A 82 -2.03 -1.13 8.28
C GLY A 82 -2.95 -0.01 8.77
N ILE A 83 -3.91 0.41 7.94
CA ILE A 83 -4.98 1.35 8.28
C ILE A 83 -6.32 0.68 8.02
N GLU A 84 -7.21 0.77 8.97
CA GLU A 84 -8.59 0.27 8.89
C GLU A 84 -9.53 1.36 8.35
N ILE A 85 -10.43 0.99 7.44
CA ILE A 85 -11.67 1.71 7.18
C ILE A 85 -12.78 0.93 7.87
N ALA A 86 -13.48 1.56 8.80
CA ALA A 86 -14.54 0.88 9.52
C ALA A 86 -15.67 0.47 8.55
N LEU A 87 -16.23 -0.71 8.76
CA LEU A 87 -17.31 -1.23 7.91
C LEU A 87 -18.60 -0.39 7.96
N THR A 88 -18.70 0.47 8.98
CA THR A 88 -19.82 1.39 9.17
C THR A 88 -19.61 2.74 8.50
N ASP A 89 -18.38 3.04 8.07
CA ASP A 89 -18.05 4.34 7.51
C ASP A 89 -18.62 4.49 6.10
N SER A 90 -19.08 5.68 5.79
CA SER A 90 -19.32 6.06 4.41
C SER A 90 -17.98 6.13 3.64
N PRO A 91 -17.97 5.99 2.31
CA PRO A 91 -16.74 6.09 1.52
C PRO A 91 -15.95 7.38 1.76
N SER A 92 -16.64 8.50 2.00
CA SER A 92 -16.01 9.79 2.30
C SER A 92 -15.36 9.82 3.67
N GLU A 93 -16.03 9.32 4.71
CA GLU A 93 -15.48 9.23 6.06
C GLU A 93 -14.26 8.33 6.11
N GLY A 94 -14.30 7.18 5.43
CA GLY A 94 -13.17 6.28 5.34
C GLY A 94 -11.95 6.91 4.67
N ILE A 95 -12.15 7.69 3.59
CA ILE A 95 -11.06 8.42 2.93
C ILE A 95 -10.48 9.50 3.85
N GLU A 96 -11.32 10.29 4.53
CA GLU A 96 -10.86 11.30 5.48
C GLU A 96 -10.01 10.67 6.59
N HIS A 97 -10.49 9.58 7.19
CA HIS A 97 -9.74 8.87 8.22
C HIS A 97 -8.35 8.41 7.72
N VAL A 98 -8.28 7.83 6.52
CA VAL A 98 -6.99 7.42 5.93
C VAL A 98 -6.07 8.60 5.72
N LEU A 99 -6.58 9.73 5.22
CA LEU A 99 -5.77 10.94 5.02
C LEU A 99 -5.24 11.51 6.33
N GLU A 100 -6.04 11.52 7.39
CA GLU A 100 -5.61 11.94 8.73
C GLU A 100 -4.47 11.04 9.28
N GLU A 101 -4.56 9.73 9.09
CA GLU A 101 -3.50 8.81 9.48
C GLU A 101 -2.24 8.99 8.63
N LEU A 102 -2.38 9.16 7.31
CA LEU A 102 -1.25 9.37 6.42
C LEU A 102 -0.53 10.70 6.66
N GLN A 103 -1.24 11.73 7.12
CA GLN A 103 -0.64 13.02 7.46
C GLN A 103 0.36 12.93 8.63
N LYS A 104 0.21 11.92 9.50
CA LYS A 104 1.11 11.67 10.64
C LYS A 104 2.43 10.99 10.22
N ILE A 105 2.51 10.51 8.97
CA ILE A 105 3.63 9.72 8.47
C ILE A 105 4.65 10.63 7.76
N GLU A 106 5.90 10.57 8.16
CA GLU A 106 6.98 11.19 7.41
C GLU A 106 7.33 10.32 6.19
N ALA A 107 6.95 10.78 4.97
CA ALA A 107 7.05 10.01 3.73
C ALA A 107 7.74 10.79 2.60
N ARG A 108 9.02 11.15 2.81
CA ARG A 108 9.82 11.96 1.86
C ARG A 108 9.96 11.34 0.47
N LYS A 109 10.02 10.00 0.38
CA LYS A 109 10.15 9.26 -0.89
C LYS A 109 8.80 8.83 -1.47
N GLY A 110 7.70 9.20 -0.81
CA GLY A 110 6.34 8.88 -1.21
C GLY A 110 5.75 7.67 -0.51
N ILE A 111 4.49 7.43 -0.80
CA ILE A 111 3.68 6.36 -0.20
C ILE A 111 3.20 5.40 -1.28
N LEU A 112 3.36 4.11 -1.04
CA LEU A 112 2.69 3.04 -1.78
C LEU A 112 1.50 2.55 -0.95
N VAL A 113 0.29 2.85 -1.40
CA VAL A 113 -0.95 2.38 -0.77
C VAL A 113 -1.40 1.08 -1.43
N LEU A 114 -1.53 0.02 -0.64
CA LEU A 114 -2.08 -1.27 -1.06
C LEU A 114 -3.51 -1.36 -0.53
N ILE A 115 -4.47 -1.59 -1.41
CA ILE A 115 -5.90 -1.61 -1.08
C ILE A 115 -6.56 -2.95 -1.39
N ASP A 116 -7.60 -3.28 -0.65
CA ASP A 116 -8.40 -4.50 -0.87
C ASP A 116 -9.41 -4.34 -2.01
N MET A 117 -10.09 -3.20 -2.10
CA MET A 117 -11.19 -2.95 -3.03
C MET A 117 -10.95 -1.73 -3.91
N GLY A 118 -11.45 -1.82 -5.15
CA GLY A 118 -11.30 -0.78 -6.16
C GLY A 118 -11.94 0.57 -5.80
N SER A 119 -12.89 0.62 -4.85
CA SER A 119 -13.46 1.86 -4.32
C SER A 119 -12.42 2.81 -3.72
N LEU A 120 -11.29 2.27 -3.23
CA LEU A 120 -10.22 3.03 -2.61
C LEU A 120 -9.11 3.47 -3.59
N VAL A 121 -9.23 3.17 -4.88
CA VAL A 121 -8.20 3.54 -5.88
C VAL A 121 -7.95 5.04 -5.95
N ILE A 122 -8.97 5.85 -5.63
CA ILE A 122 -8.85 7.31 -5.60
C ILE A 122 -7.94 7.84 -4.48
N LEU A 123 -7.59 7.02 -3.47
CA LEU A 123 -6.72 7.44 -2.36
C LEU A 123 -5.39 8.00 -2.84
N GLY A 124 -4.79 7.43 -3.89
CA GLY A 124 -3.53 7.92 -4.42
C GLY A 124 -3.63 9.38 -4.89
N ASP A 125 -4.65 9.70 -5.66
CA ASP A 125 -4.88 11.05 -6.18
C ASP A 125 -5.28 12.03 -5.05
N GLU A 126 -6.08 11.60 -4.07
CA GLU A 126 -6.46 12.42 -2.91
C GLU A 126 -5.25 12.71 -2.00
N VAL A 127 -4.38 11.76 -1.76
CA VAL A 127 -3.12 11.95 -1.02
C VAL A 127 -2.21 12.95 -1.73
N GLU A 128 -1.99 12.78 -3.04
CA GLU A 128 -1.16 13.72 -3.82
C GLU A 128 -1.76 15.12 -3.79
N LYS A 129 -3.07 15.27 -3.97
CA LYS A 129 -3.77 16.55 -4.04
C LYS A 129 -3.83 17.28 -2.70
N ARG A 130 -4.13 16.56 -1.61
CA ARG A 130 -4.44 17.18 -0.31
C ARG A 130 -3.24 17.24 0.62
N LEU A 131 -2.35 16.23 0.57
CA LEU A 131 -1.16 16.17 1.43
C LEU A 131 0.12 16.60 0.72
N GLY A 132 0.11 16.71 -0.61
CA GLY A 132 1.31 17.02 -1.40
C GLY A 132 2.35 15.90 -1.39
N ILE A 133 1.99 14.70 -0.95
CA ILE A 133 2.87 13.55 -0.85
C ILE A 133 2.70 12.70 -2.12
N ARG A 134 3.80 12.36 -2.79
CA ARG A 134 3.77 11.46 -3.93
C ARG A 134 3.21 10.10 -3.53
N CYS A 135 2.14 9.65 -4.18
CA CYS A 135 1.43 8.45 -3.81
C CYS A 135 1.07 7.58 -5.03
N LYS A 136 1.13 6.26 -4.85
CA LYS A 136 0.65 5.28 -5.82
C LYS A 136 -0.22 4.27 -5.11
N THR A 137 -1.32 3.89 -5.77
CA THR A 137 -2.26 2.90 -5.24
C THR A 137 -2.17 1.61 -6.04
N VAL A 138 -2.15 0.49 -5.34
CA VAL A 138 -2.21 -0.86 -5.92
C VAL A 138 -3.39 -1.59 -5.30
N ASN A 139 -4.30 -2.10 -6.13
CA ASN A 139 -5.50 -2.79 -5.69
C ASN A 139 -5.28 -4.31 -5.52
N ARG A 140 -6.26 -4.99 -4.89
CA ARG A 140 -6.25 -6.43 -4.64
C ARG A 140 -5.06 -6.88 -3.79
N VAL A 141 -4.82 -6.19 -2.69
CA VAL A 141 -3.77 -6.58 -1.76
C VAL A 141 -4.03 -7.97 -1.19
N ASP A 142 -3.00 -8.77 -1.18
CA ASP A 142 -2.87 -10.01 -0.40
C ASP A 142 -1.56 -9.99 0.38
N THR A 143 -1.37 -10.96 1.25
CA THR A 143 -0.17 -11.03 2.10
C THR A 143 1.12 -11.15 1.31
N LEU A 144 1.11 -11.83 0.17
CA LEU A 144 2.31 -12.00 -0.67
C LEU A 144 2.68 -10.69 -1.37
N LEU A 145 1.69 -9.98 -1.91
CA LEU A 145 1.89 -8.66 -2.50
C LEU A 145 2.39 -7.65 -1.46
N ALA A 146 1.80 -7.65 -0.27
CA ALA A 146 2.23 -6.78 0.83
C ALA A 146 3.67 -7.08 1.26
N MET A 147 4.04 -8.35 1.35
CA MET A 147 5.40 -8.79 1.69
C MET A 147 6.42 -8.40 0.62
N GLU A 148 6.10 -8.58 -0.66
CA GLU A 148 6.97 -8.19 -1.77
C GLU A 148 7.13 -6.66 -1.82
N ALA A 149 6.05 -5.90 -1.67
CA ALA A 149 6.09 -4.44 -1.61
C ALA A 149 6.94 -3.95 -0.42
N GLY A 150 6.73 -4.52 0.76
CA GLY A 150 7.51 -4.23 1.96
C GLY A 150 8.99 -4.49 1.75
N LYS A 151 9.34 -5.68 1.24
CA LYS A 151 10.72 -6.04 0.91
C LYS A 151 11.35 -5.07 -0.10
N LEU A 152 10.65 -4.72 -1.19
CA LEU A 152 11.17 -3.79 -2.18
C LEU A 152 11.37 -2.38 -1.60
N ALA A 153 10.50 -1.95 -0.69
CA ALA A 153 10.61 -0.65 -0.02
C ALA A 153 11.81 -0.56 0.93
N THR A 154 12.34 -1.69 1.41
CA THR A 154 13.55 -1.71 2.25
C THR A 154 14.85 -1.53 1.49
N ILE A 155 14.83 -1.73 0.17
CA ILE A 155 16.01 -1.59 -0.68
C ILE A 155 16.41 -0.10 -0.72
N GLU A 156 17.66 0.17 -0.37
CA GLU A 156 18.21 1.51 -0.39
C GLU A 156 18.15 2.15 -1.79
N GLY A 157 17.74 3.43 -1.85
CA GLY A 157 17.63 4.17 -3.11
C GLY A 157 16.47 3.74 -4.01
N LYS A 158 15.64 2.76 -3.60
CA LYS A 158 14.51 2.32 -4.39
C LYS A 158 13.42 3.39 -4.45
N SER A 159 13.05 3.80 -5.65
CA SER A 159 11.99 4.79 -5.87
C SER A 159 10.60 4.14 -5.88
N LEU A 160 9.57 4.94 -5.62
CA LEU A 160 8.17 4.50 -5.71
C LEU A 160 7.82 3.89 -7.07
N ASP A 161 8.25 4.53 -8.17
CA ASP A 161 8.03 4.00 -9.52
C ASP A 161 8.84 2.72 -9.78
N GLY A 162 10.05 2.61 -9.19
CA GLY A 162 10.86 1.41 -9.26
C GLY A 162 10.20 0.22 -8.55
N ILE A 163 9.57 0.45 -7.40
CA ILE A 163 8.79 -0.58 -6.69
C ILE A 163 7.61 -1.05 -7.57
N ILE A 164 6.83 -0.11 -8.10
CA ILE A 164 5.70 -0.42 -8.99
C ILE A 164 6.14 -1.21 -10.22
N ALA A 165 7.25 -0.81 -10.84
CA ALA A 165 7.78 -1.50 -12.01
C ALA A 165 8.16 -2.96 -11.70
N ASP A 166 8.77 -3.21 -10.54
CA ASP A 166 9.16 -4.56 -10.16
C ASP A 166 7.96 -5.41 -9.75
N LEU A 167 6.99 -4.86 -9.01
CA LEU A 167 5.73 -5.56 -8.72
C LEU A 167 5.01 -5.98 -10.01
N LYS A 168 5.00 -5.14 -11.04
CA LYS A 168 4.39 -5.46 -12.35
C LYS A 168 5.11 -6.55 -13.14
N LYS A 169 6.42 -6.72 -12.93
CA LYS A 169 7.19 -7.81 -13.58
C LYS A 169 6.83 -9.19 -13.04
N ASN A 170 6.37 -9.27 -11.81
CA ASN A 170 5.95 -10.53 -11.22
C ASN A 170 4.62 -10.94 -11.87
N LYS A 171 4.62 -12.09 -12.58
CA LYS A 171 3.45 -12.61 -13.31
C LYS A 171 2.23 -12.82 -12.42
N ASN A 172 2.44 -13.07 -11.13
CA ASN A 172 1.35 -13.22 -10.15
C ASN A 172 0.61 -11.90 -9.89
N TYR A 173 1.23 -10.76 -10.20
CA TYR A 173 0.68 -9.42 -10.00
C TYR A 173 0.50 -8.66 -11.32
N ALA A 174 0.54 -9.35 -12.47
CA ALA A 174 0.38 -8.73 -13.80
C ALA A 174 -0.95 -7.95 -13.98
N MET A 175 -1.93 -8.19 -13.10
CA MET A 175 -3.20 -7.48 -13.05
C MET A 175 -3.19 -6.27 -12.09
N ILE A 176 -2.03 -5.81 -11.59
CA ILE A 176 -1.94 -4.60 -10.79
C ILE A 176 -2.36 -3.40 -11.63
N ASN A 177 -3.57 -2.93 -11.37
CA ASN A 177 -4.11 -1.76 -12.06
C ASN A 177 -3.70 -0.50 -11.31
N THR A 178 -2.63 0.16 -11.77
CA THR A 178 -2.16 1.46 -11.27
C THR A 178 -2.75 2.61 -12.08
N ASN A 179 -3.86 2.38 -12.77
CA ASN A 179 -4.45 3.40 -13.61
C ASN A 179 -4.88 4.57 -12.72
N LYS A 180 -4.31 5.75 -12.99
CA LYS A 180 -4.98 7.00 -12.66
C LYS A 180 -6.39 6.87 -13.22
N PHE A 181 -7.39 6.97 -12.37
CA PHE A 181 -8.73 7.26 -12.84
C PHE A 181 -8.64 8.64 -13.48
N SER A 182 -8.30 8.68 -14.76
CA SER A 182 -8.57 9.86 -15.53
C SER A 182 -10.09 9.91 -15.62
N TYR A 183 -10.71 10.76 -14.83
CA TYR A 183 -11.98 11.34 -15.24
C TYR A 183 -11.71 11.95 -16.61
N ARG A 184 -11.97 11.20 -17.67
CA ARG A 184 -12.18 11.83 -18.97
C ARG A 184 -13.35 12.77 -18.72
N LYS A 185 -13.06 14.05 -18.66
CA LYS A 185 -14.06 15.08 -18.88
C LYS A 185 -14.59 14.81 -20.29
N ASN A 186 -15.57 13.90 -20.36
CA ASN A 186 -16.28 13.66 -21.59
C ASN A 186 -17.02 14.98 -21.87
N GLU A 187 -16.55 15.70 -22.87
CA GLU A 187 -17.33 16.70 -23.59
C GLU A 187 -18.45 16.00 -24.37
N TYR A 188 -19.24 15.20 -23.67
CA TYR A 188 -20.52 14.75 -24.19
C TYR A 188 -21.55 15.78 -23.76
N GLY A 189 -22.26 16.31 -24.76
CA GLY A 189 -23.38 17.20 -24.52
C GLY A 189 -24.28 16.62 -23.43
N LYS A 190 -24.75 17.48 -22.55
CA LYS A 190 -25.50 17.25 -21.30
C LYS A 190 -26.64 16.22 -21.46
N LYS A 191 -26.32 14.93 -21.48
CA LYS A 191 -27.28 13.85 -21.23
C LYS A 191 -27.05 13.38 -19.79
N ASN A 192 -28.08 13.44 -18.99
CA ASN A 192 -28.06 12.82 -17.67
C ASN A 192 -28.00 11.30 -17.86
N VAL A 193 -27.03 10.62 -17.26
CA VAL A 193 -26.89 9.17 -17.34
C VAL A 193 -26.99 8.58 -15.94
N ILE A 194 -27.88 7.63 -15.77
CA ILE A 194 -27.95 6.80 -14.55
C ILE A 194 -27.22 5.50 -14.85
N ILE A 195 -26.25 5.14 -14.05
CA ILE A 195 -25.52 3.87 -14.17
C ILE A 195 -26.04 2.91 -13.12
N THR A 196 -26.58 1.76 -13.54
CA THR A 196 -26.92 0.65 -12.65
C THR A 196 -25.75 -0.32 -12.61
N LEU A 197 -25.21 -0.56 -11.42
CA LEU A 197 -24.02 -1.38 -11.21
C LEU A 197 -24.37 -2.65 -10.44
N CYS A 198 -23.90 -3.81 -10.93
CA CYS A 198 -23.97 -5.05 -10.19
C CYS A 198 -22.57 -5.66 -10.01
N LEU A 199 -22.24 -6.06 -8.77
CA LEU A 199 -20.96 -6.69 -8.44
C LEU A 199 -20.87 -8.14 -8.95
N SER A 200 -22.00 -8.85 -9.03
CA SER A 200 -22.04 -10.28 -9.33
C SER A 200 -22.47 -10.65 -10.76
N GLY A 201 -22.75 -9.68 -11.62
CA GLY A 201 -23.12 -9.95 -13.01
C GLY A 201 -24.15 -9.00 -13.61
N VAL A 202 -24.35 -9.10 -14.93
CA VAL A 202 -25.18 -8.16 -15.71
C VAL A 202 -26.66 -8.25 -15.36
N GLY A 203 -27.15 -9.42 -14.94
CA GLY A 203 -28.60 -9.68 -14.77
C GLY A 203 -29.30 -8.75 -13.79
N THR A 204 -28.74 -8.52 -12.61
CA THR A 204 -29.33 -7.62 -11.60
C THR A 204 -29.23 -6.15 -12.03
N ALA A 205 -28.15 -5.77 -12.71
CA ALA A 205 -28.00 -4.42 -13.26
C ALA A 205 -29.02 -4.13 -14.37
N LEU A 206 -29.34 -5.13 -15.19
CA LEU A 206 -30.38 -5.06 -16.21
C LEU A 206 -31.79 -4.94 -15.61
N ASN A 207 -32.12 -5.76 -14.61
CA ASN A 207 -33.41 -5.67 -13.91
C ASN A 207 -33.60 -4.29 -13.25
N LEU A 208 -32.55 -3.77 -12.64
CA LEU A 208 -32.57 -2.44 -12.03
C LEU A 208 -32.70 -1.33 -13.08
N LYS A 209 -32.05 -1.47 -14.24
CA LYS A 209 -32.20 -0.58 -15.39
C LYS A 209 -33.68 -0.55 -15.86
N GLU A 210 -34.30 -1.71 -16.12
CA GLU A 210 -35.66 -1.80 -16.55
C GLU A 210 -36.64 -1.15 -15.55
N HIS A 211 -36.41 -1.37 -14.26
CA HIS A 211 -37.20 -0.78 -13.19
C HIS A 211 -37.09 0.76 -13.17
N ILE A 212 -35.90 1.28 -13.30
CA ILE A 212 -35.63 2.71 -13.32
C ILE A 212 -36.18 3.34 -14.59
N GLU A 213 -35.95 2.75 -15.75
CA GLU A 213 -36.49 3.25 -17.02
C GLU A 213 -38.02 3.32 -17.01
N LYS A 214 -38.67 2.36 -16.35
CA LYS A 214 -40.14 2.34 -16.23
C LYS A 214 -40.66 3.50 -15.37
N GLN A 215 -39.92 3.88 -14.33
CA GLN A 215 -40.28 5.01 -13.48
C GLN A 215 -39.94 6.37 -14.10
N ILE A 216 -38.84 6.46 -14.85
CA ILE A 216 -38.35 7.72 -15.42
C ILE A 216 -39.18 8.12 -16.66
N LYS A 217 -39.74 7.16 -17.40
CA LYS A 217 -40.58 7.45 -18.59
C LYS A 217 -41.73 8.42 -18.33
N GLU A 218 -42.14 8.58 -17.08
CA GLU A 218 -43.20 9.53 -16.68
C GLU A 218 -42.65 10.94 -16.41
N TYR A 219 -41.35 11.13 -16.26
CA TYR A 219 -40.76 12.39 -15.76
C TYR A 219 -39.77 13.06 -16.70
N ASP A 220 -38.89 12.31 -17.40
CA ASP A 220 -37.87 12.90 -18.27
C ASP A 220 -37.36 11.91 -19.33
N THR A 221 -37.44 12.33 -20.61
CA THR A 221 -36.99 11.55 -21.78
C THR A 221 -35.50 11.73 -22.08
N LEU A 222 -34.78 12.58 -21.33
CA LEU A 222 -33.38 12.91 -21.57
C LEU A 222 -32.39 12.12 -20.69
N ILE A 223 -32.90 11.20 -19.88
CA ILE A 223 -32.09 10.36 -19.02
C ILE A 223 -31.82 9.01 -19.67
N GLU A 224 -30.57 8.64 -19.85
CA GLU A 224 -30.12 7.33 -20.32
C GLU A 224 -29.73 6.44 -19.13
N VAL A 225 -30.26 5.20 -19.05
CA VAL A 225 -29.86 4.24 -18.00
C VAL A 225 -28.95 3.18 -18.59
N LYS A 226 -27.72 3.08 -18.07
CA LYS A 226 -26.69 2.13 -18.53
C LYS A 226 -26.41 1.05 -17.48
N PRO A 227 -26.67 -0.22 -17.76
CA PRO A 227 -26.25 -1.32 -16.89
C PRO A 227 -24.76 -1.59 -17.08
N VAL A 228 -24.05 -1.74 -15.98
CA VAL A 228 -22.61 -2.06 -15.95
C VAL A 228 -22.40 -3.26 -15.02
N ALA A 229 -21.70 -4.27 -15.52
CA ALA A 229 -21.20 -5.36 -14.68
C ALA A 229 -19.76 -5.09 -14.28
N PHE A 230 -19.47 -5.22 -13.00
CA PHE A 230 -18.12 -4.95 -12.49
C PHE A 230 -17.12 -6.08 -12.82
N LEU A 231 -17.60 -7.31 -13.07
CA LEU A 231 -16.75 -8.50 -13.23
C LEU A 231 -16.57 -9.01 -14.67
N ASN A 232 -17.07 -8.31 -15.68
CA ASN A 232 -16.88 -8.69 -17.07
C ASN A 232 -16.10 -7.62 -17.83
N ASN A 233 -14.80 -7.59 -17.60
CA ASN A 233 -13.78 -7.13 -18.56
C ASN A 233 -12.43 -7.77 -18.20
#